data_16845036157c2804e5ac732591b8bbfb
#
_entry.id   16845036157c2804e5ac732591b8bbfb
#
_cell.length_a   1.000
_cell.length_b   1.000
_cell.length_c   1.000
_cell.angle_alpha   90.00
_cell.angle_beta   90.00
_cell.angle_gamma   90.00
#
_symmetry.space_group_name_H-M   'P 1'
#
loop_
_entity.id
_entity.type
_entity.pdbx_description
1 polymer ?
#
loop_
_entity_poly.entity_id
_entity_poly.type
_entity_poly.pdbx_seq_one_letter_code
_entity_poly.pdbx_strand_id
1 'polypeptide(L)'
;DIQWWTITLARAYELFKVEEYRSLAEASFARVWYGSPRVGDTGSYADPEKNLGGGMFWQWQPIGNPNENAAGDGKMACINFPTVVAALTLYNNVPADRVADPNPESWSNKYGDFTRPHYETKEAYLAKGKEIYEWAVKNLVDSNTGEVADSKHGEGNPAWSDHVYNQATFIGASLLLYKATGEKTYLDNAILGADYTMNTMSGTYDLLPFESGVEQGIYTAI
;
A
#
# COMPACT_ATOMS: atom_id res chain seq x y z
N ASP A 1 -7.08 -6.56 2.78
CA ASP A 1 -6.82 -7.99 2.52
C ASP A 1 -6.48 -8.31 1.06
N ILE A 2 -7.13 -7.67 0.07
CA ILE A 2 -6.91 -8.00 -1.35
C ILE A 2 -5.45 -7.75 -1.78
N GLN A 3 -4.78 -6.73 -1.28
CA GLN A 3 -3.38 -6.48 -1.62
C GLN A 3 -2.42 -7.56 -1.10
N TRP A 4 -2.74 -8.18 0.01
CA TRP A 4 -1.97 -9.34 0.49
C TRP A 4 -2.08 -10.53 -0.46
N TRP A 5 -3.26 -10.76 -1.05
CA TRP A 5 -3.42 -11.75 -2.13
C TRP A 5 -2.63 -11.36 -3.38
N THR A 6 -2.63 -10.09 -3.75
CA THR A 6 -1.80 -9.60 -4.87
C THR A 6 -0.33 -9.92 -4.65
N ILE A 7 0.21 -9.60 -3.47
CA ILE A 7 1.60 -9.87 -3.11
C ILE A 7 1.88 -11.38 -3.14
N THR A 8 1.02 -12.17 -2.50
CA THR A 8 1.18 -13.62 -2.44
C THR A 8 1.18 -14.27 -3.82
N LEU A 9 0.23 -13.91 -4.68
CA LEU A 9 0.14 -14.43 -6.04
C LEU A 9 1.32 -14.00 -6.92
N ALA A 10 1.76 -12.75 -6.80
CA ALA A 10 2.93 -12.27 -7.52
C ALA A 10 4.22 -12.98 -7.07
N ARG A 11 4.35 -13.25 -5.76
CA ARG A 11 5.46 -14.06 -5.21
C ARG A 11 5.37 -15.52 -5.63
N ALA A 12 4.17 -16.10 -5.68
CA ALA A 12 3.97 -17.44 -6.21
C ALA A 12 4.41 -17.53 -7.68
N TYR A 13 4.11 -16.51 -8.49
CA TYR A 13 4.62 -16.43 -9.86
C TYR A 13 6.16 -16.36 -9.89
N GLU A 14 6.79 -15.60 -9.01
CA GLU A 14 8.27 -15.54 -8.93
C GLU A 14 8.89 -16.93 -8.71
N LEU A 15 8.24 -17.76 -7.88
CA LEU A 15 8.75 -19.09 -7.54
C LEU A 15 8.40 -20.17 -8.56
N PHE A 16 7.16 -20.19 -9.02
CA PHE A 16 6.63 -21.31 -9.79
C PHE A 16 6.52 -21.03 -11.29
N LYS A 17 6.61 -19.77 -11.72
CA LYS A 17 6.48 -19.32 -13.12
C LYS A 17 5.16 -19.74 -13.78
N VAL A 18 4.10 -19.86 -12.99
CA VAL A 18 2.75 -20.14 -13.48
C VAL A 18 2.07 -18.82 -13.84
N GLU A 19 1.82 -18.59 -15.11
CA GLU A 19 1.27 -17.32 -15.63
C GLU A 19 -0.08 -16.94 -15.03
N GLU A 20 -0.89 -17.90 -14.64
CA GLU A 20 -2.15 -17.69 -14.00
C GLU A 20 -1.99 -16.91 -12.67
N TYR A 21 -0.95 -17.20 -11.90
CA TYR A 21 -0.69 -16.48 -10.65
C TYR A 21 -0.41 -14.99 -10.89
N ARG A 22 0.37 -14.68 -11.93
CA ARG A 22 0.59 -13.28 -12.30
C ARG A 22 -0.71 -12.61 -12.75
N SER A 23 -1.47 -13.26 -13.63
CA SER A 23 -2.75 -12.70 -14.12
C SER A 23 -3.74 -12.43 -12.99
N LEU A 24 -3.83 -13.34 -12.02
CA LEU A 24 -4.68 -13.15 -10.83
C LEU A 24 -4.14 -12.04 -9.92
N ALA A 25 -2.83 -11.90 -9.79
CA ALA A 25 -2.23 -10.80 -9.04
C ALA A 25 -2.54 -9.44 -9.67
N GLU A 26 -2.40 -9.33 -10.98
CA GLU A 26 -2.74 -8.11 -11.74
C GLU A 26 -4.24 -7.77 -11.60
N ALA A 27 -5.12 -8.75 -11.73
CA ALA A 27 -6.56 -8.56 -11.53
C ALA A 27 -6.91 -8.12 -10.09
N SER A 28 -6.27 -8.72 -9.09
CA SER A 28 -6.44 -8.36 -7.69
C SER A 28 -5.99 -6.91 -7.42
N PHE A 29 -4.84 -6.53 -7.97
CA PHE A 29 -4.35 -5.16 -7.88
C PHE A 29 -5.31 -4.16 -8.54
N ALA A 30 -5.73 -4.45 -9.77
CA ALA A 30 -6.66 -3.62 -10.52
C ALA A 30 -7.99 -3.43 -9.79
N ARG A 31 -8.49 -4.50 -9.16
CA ARG A 31 -9.70 -4.45 -8.34
C ARG A 31 -9.59 -3.42 -7.22
N VAL A 32 -8.48 -3.37 -6.53
CA VAL A 32 -8.26 -2.38 -5.46
C VAL A 32 -8.04 -1.00 -6.05
N TRP A 33 -7.17 -0.90 -7.05
CA TRP A 33 -6.77 0.39 -7.59
C TRP A 33 -7.92 1.15 -8.25
N TYR A 34 -8.67 0.49 -9.13
CA TYR A 34 -9.75 1.13 -9.87
C TYR A 34 -11.10 1.03 -9.19
N GLY A 35 -11.29 0.07 -8.31
CA GLY A 35 -12.56 -0.13 -7.62
C GLY A 35 -12.67 0.60 -6.29
N SER A 36 -11.57 1.10 -5.73
CA SER A 36 -11.58 1.84 -4.47
C SER A 36 -11.38 3.33 -4.76
N PRO A 37 -12.22 4.22 -4.24
CA PRO A 37 -11.98 5.65 -4.35
C PRO A 37 -10.66 5.99 -3.64
N ARG A 38 -9.90 6.87 -4.26
CA ARG A 38 -8.77 7.52 -3.64
C ARG A 38 -9.18 8.91 -3.22
N VAL A 39 -8.49 9.41 -2.23
CA VAL A 39 -8.68 10.78 -1.80
C VAL A 39 -8.27 11.73 -2.91
N GLY A 40 -9.09 12.68 -3.16
CA GLY A 40 -8.97 13.59 -4.29
C GLY A 40 -10.04 13.37 -5.35
N ASP A 41 -10.74 12.23 -5.29
CA ASP A 41 -11.80 11.94 -6.25
C ASP A 41 -13.06 12.77 -5.97
N THR A 42 -13.37 13.06 -4.69
CA THR A 42 -14.60 13.80 -4.31
C THR A 42 -14.52 14.51 -2.96
N GLY A 43 -15.30 15.55 -2.79
CA GLY A 43 -15.58 16.20 -1.51
C GLY A 43 -14.39 16.90 -0.87
N SER A 44 -14.41 16.99 0.45
CA SER A 44 -13.35 17.63 1.25
C SER A 44 -11.99 16.94 1.12
N TYR A 45 -11.98 15.69 0.73
CA TYR A 45 -10.75 14.95 0.46
C TYR A 45 -10.04 15.35 -0.84
N ALA A 46 -10.71 16.10 -1.71
CA ALA A 46 -10.13 16.66 -2.92
C ALA A 46 -9.29 17.93 -2.68
N ASP A 47 -9.31 18.47 -1.47
CA ASP A 47 -8.64 19.72 -1.16
C ASP A 47 -7.12 19.52 -0.97
N PRO A 48 -6.30 19.93 -1.94
CA PRO A 48 -4.85 19.76 -1.84
C PRO A 48 -4.22 20.67 -0.78
N GLU A 49 -4.86 21.79 -0.41
CA GLU A 49 -4.36 22.71 0.62
C GLU A 49 -4.48 22.06 2.00
N LYS A 50 -5.51 21.26 2.21
CA LYS A 50 -5.68 20.49 3.44
C LYS A 50 -4.89 19.18 3.46
N ASN A 51 -4.17 18.88 2.41
CA ASN A 51 -3.34 17.68 2.29
C ASN A 51 -4.11 16.37 2.45
N LEU A 52 -5.35 16.35 2.02
CA LEU A 52 -6.21 15.18 2.09
C LEU A 52 -6.16 14.32 0.82
N GLY A 53 -5.63 14.87 -0.30
CA GLY A 53 -5.49 14.17 -1.57
C GLY A 53 -4.50 13.01 -1.52
N GLY A 54 -4.78 11.94 -2.25
CA GLY A 54 -3.95 10.74 -2.35
C GLY A 54 -4.17 9.71 -1.24
N GLY A 55 -3.47 8.60 -1.33
CA GLY A 55 -3.64 7.47 -0.43
C GLY A 55 -4.93 6.69 -0.67
N MET A 56 -5.08 5.57 0.01
CA MET A 56 -6.23 4.68 -0.14
C MET A 56 -6.96 4.52 1.18
N PHE A 57 -8.30 4.44 1.11
CA PHE A 57 -9.14 4.14 2.26
C PHE A 57 -9.01 2.69 2.72
N TRP A 58 -9.17 2.47 4.00
CA TRP A 58 -9.19 1.13 4.59
C TRP A 58 -10.35 0.29 4.06
N GLN A 59 -11.53 0.87 4.00
CA GLN A 59 -12.70 0.18 3.49
C GLN A 59 -13.08 0.65 2.08
N TRP A 60 -13.70 -0.24 1.34
CA TRP A 60 -14.28 0.08 0.07
C TRP A 60 -15.42 1.08 0.24
N GLN A 61 -15.23 2.28 -0.29
CA GLN A 61 -16.27 3.29 -0.35
C GLN A 61 -16.77 3.41 -1.81
N PRO A 62 -18.08 3.61 -2.03
CA PRO A 62 -18.55 3.95 -3.37
C PRO A 62 -17.93 5.26 -3.83
N ILE A 63 -17.47 5.30 -5.09
CA ILE A 63 -16.99 6.53 -5.71
C ILE A 63 -18.08 7.60 -5.61
N GLY A 64 -17.71 8.80 -5.15
CA GLY A 64 -18.65 9.92 -5.01
C GLY A 64 -19.48 9.92 -3.71
N ASN A 65 -19.25 8.98 -2.81
CA ASN A 65 -19.92 8.97 -1.50
C ASN A 65 -18.93 8.60 -0.37
N PRO A 66 -17.83 9.34 -0.19
CA PRO A 66 -17.01 9.18 1.00
C PRO A 66 -17.82 9.66 2.21
N ASN A 67 -18.04 8.79 3.16
CA ASN A 67 -18.65 9.17 4.42
C ASN A 67 -17.56 9.65 5.39
N GLU A 68 -17.39 10.93 5.49
CA GLU A 68 -16.36 11.59 6.29
C GLU A 68 -16.40 11.22 7.78
N ASN A 69 -17.53 10.72 8.25
CA ASN A 69 -17.74 10.38 9.65
C ASN A 69 -17.84 8.87 9.91
N ALA A 70 -17.68 8.04 8.89
CA ALA A 70 -17.75 6.60 9.06
C ALA A 70 -16.39 6.03 9.49
N ALA A 71 -16.42 4.89 10.18
CA ALA A 71 -15.20 4.12 10.48
C ALA A 71 -14.39 3.74 9.22
N GLY A 72 -15.01 3.84 8.03
CA GLY A 72 -14.39 3.58 6.74
C GLY A 72 -13.65 4.76 6.11
N ASP A 73 -13.67 5.96 6.69
CA ASP A 73 -12.98 7.14 6.15
C ASP A 73 -11.47 7.15 6.46
N GLY A 74 -11.01 6.23 7.30
CA GLY A 74 -9.62 6.10 7.66
C GLY A 74 -8.74 5.60 6.52
N LYS A 75 -7.58 6.22 6.39
CA LYS A 75 -6.49 5.78 5.54
C LYS A 75 -5.42 5.18 6.42
N MET A 76 -5.28 3.89 6.32
CA MET A 76 -4.44 3.11 7.23
C MET A 76 -3.14 2.70 6.58
N ALA A 77 -2.08 2.61 7.39
CA ALA A 77 -0.78 2.13 6.95
C ALA A 77 -0.88 0.70 6.36
N CYS A 78 -1.69 -0.17 6.98
CA CYS A 78 -1.92 -1.55 6.55
C CYS A 78 -2.58 -1.71 5.17
N ILE A 79 -3.05 -0.63 4.56
CA ILE A 79 -3.55 -0.60 3.19
C ILE A 79 -2.56 0.08 2.27
N ASN A 80 -2.02 1.21 2.69
CA ASN A 80 -1.20 2.05 1.83
C ASN A 80 0.17 1.40 1.54
N PHE A 81 0.94 1.00 2.54
CA PHE A 81 2.23 0.35 2.30
C PHE A 81 2.13 -1.01 1.59
N PRO A 82 1.21 -1.93 1.94
CA PRO A 82 0.99 -3.12 1.14
C PRO A 82 0.61 -2.86 -0.31
N THR A 83 -0.11 -1.77 -0.61
CA THR A 83 -0.40 -1.37 -2.00
C THR A 83 0.89 -1.01 -2.75
N VAL A 84 1.83 -0.31 -2.10
CA VAL A 84 3.16 -0.05 -2.68
C VAL A 84 3.91 -1.35 -2.91
N VAL A 85 3.96 -2.23 -1.92
CA VAL A 85 4.63 -3.54 -2.05
C VAL A 85 4.04 -4.36 -3.18
N ALA A 86 2.70 -4.40 -3.30
CA ALA A 86 2.00 -5.09 -4.38
C ALA A 86 2.37 -4.50 -5.76
N ALA A 87 2.32 -3.17 -5.90
CA ALA A 87 2.68 -2.49 -7.13
C ALA A 87 4.13 -2.79 -7.55
N LEU A 88 5.07 -2.70 -6.62
CA LEU A 88 6.50 -2.95 -6.90
C LEU A 88 6.81 -4.44 -7.14
N THR A 89 6.07 -5.34 -6.51
CA THR A 89 6.20 -6.77 -6.82
C THR A 89 5.71 -7.06 -8.25
N LEU A 90 4.61 -6.45 -8.68
CA LEU A 90 4.15 -6.54 -10.06
C LEU A 90 5.12 -5.84 -11.04
N TYR A 91 5.65 -4.68 -10.70
CA TYR A 91 6.71 -4.01 -11.46
C TYR A 91 7.87 -4.97 -11.79
N ASN A 92 8.28 -5.80 -10.83
CA ASN A 92 9.36 -6.77 -11.02
C ASN A 92 8.97 -7.96 -11.89
N ASN A 93 7.68 -8.26 -12.01
CA ASN A 93 7.17 -9.49 -12.62
C ASN A 93 6.50 -9.32 -13.97
N VAL A 94 6.12 -8.12 -14.36
CA VAL A 94 5.54 -7.89 -15.69
C VAL A 94 6.65 -7.72 -16.74
N PRO A 95 6.42 -8.18 -17.99
CA PRO A 95 7.36 -8.00 -19.08
C PRO A 95 7.66 -6.52 -19.35
N ALA A 96 8.92 -6.21 -19.67
CA ALA A 96 9.35 -4.84 -19.95
C ALA A 96 8.73 -4.23 -21.21
N ASP A 97 8.33 -5.09 -22.15
CA ASP A 97 7.70 -4.71 -23.43
C ASP A 97 6.17 -4.75 -23.37
N ARG A 98 5.61 -4.86 -22.16
CA ARG A 98 4.16 -4.92 -21.97
C ARG A 98 3.50 -3.64 -22.51
N VAL A 99 2.50 -3.83 -23.36
CA VAL A 99 1.61 -2.77 -23.84
C VAL A 99 0.50 -2.55 -22.80
N ALA A 100 0.20 -1.29 -22.52
CA ALA A 100 -0.86 -0.94 -21.59
C ALA A 100 -2.23 -1.42 -22.09
N ASP A 101 -3.11 -1.73 -21.13
CA ASP A 101 -4.52 -2.00 -21.42
C ASP A 101 -5.13 -0.78 -22.14
N PRO A 102 -5.74 -0.96 -23.31
CA PRO A 102 -6.35 0.15 -24.03
C PRO A 102 -7.62 0.70 -23.35
N ASN A 103 -8.17 -0.03 -22.38
CA ASN A 103 -9.37 0.37 -21.64
C ASN A 103 -9.25 0.06 -20.14
N PRO A 104 -8.31 0.69 -19.42
CA PRO A 104 -8.12 0.45 -18.00
C PRO A 104 -9.34 0.86 -17.16
N GLU A 105 -10.12 1.81 -17.65
CA GLU A 105 -11.28 2.38 -16.94
C GLU A 105 -12.41 1.37 -16.72
N SER A 106 -12.47 0.29 -17.49
CA SER A 106 -13.44 -0.78 -17.25
C SER A 106 -13.30 -1.41 -15.85
N TRP A 107 -12.17 -1.22 -15.18
CA TRP A 107 -11.90 -1.66 -13.81
C TRP A 107 -12.27 -0.62 -12.75
N SER A 108 -12.74 0.57 -13.16
CA SER A 108 -13.00 1.70 -12.27
C SER A 108 -14.25 1.56 -11.39
N ASN A 109 -15.12 0.60 -11.65
CA ASN A 109 -16.31 0.39 -10.84
C ASN A 109 -16.10 -0.62 -9.72
N LYS A 110 -17.00 -0.61 -8.73
CA LYS A 110 -16.92 -1.48 -7.55
C LYS A 110 -16.76 -2.97 -7.86
N TYR A 111 -17.36 -3.42 -8.95
CA TYR A 111 -17.34 -4.84 -9.30
C TYR A 111 -16.23 -5.19 -10.29
N GLY A 112 -15.66 -4.19 -10.96
CA GLY A 112 -14.66 -4.39 -12.00
C GLY A 112 -15.21 -5.16 -13.19
N ASP A 113 -14.41 -5.28 -14.22
CA ASP A 113 -14.66 -6.22 -15.32
C ASP A 113 -13.70 -7.40 -15.22
N PHE A 114 -14.14 -8.46 -14.55
CA PHE A 114 -13.34 -9.66 -14.34
C PHE A 114 -13.44 -10.65 -15.51
N THR A 115 -14.14 -10.30 -16.59
CA THR A 115 -14.30 -11.15 -17.75
C THR A 115 -13.14 -11.06 -18.74
N ARG A 116 -12.27 -10.06 -18.57
CA ARG A 116 -11.09 -9.83 -19.40
C ARG A 116 -9.82 -9.66 -18.59
N PRO A 117 -8.67 -10.00 -19.14
CA PRO A 117 -7.38 -9.72 -18.51
C PRO A 117 -7.17 -8.22 -18.33
N HIS A 118 -6.49 -7.86 -17.25
CA HIS A 118 -5.99 -6.51 -17.02
C HIS A 118 -4.49 -6.46 -17.33
N TYR A 119 -4.07 -5.38 -18.00
CA TYR A 119 -2.68 -5.21 -18.40
C TYR A 119 -2.20 -3.81 -18.05
N GLU A 120 -1.17 -3.73 -17.22
CA GLU A 120 -0.45 -2.49 -16.98
C GLU A 120 1.02 -2.63 -17.34
N THR A 121 1.66 -1.52 -17.72
CA THR A 121 3.09 -1.50 -17.97
C THR A 121 3.87 -1.52 -16.66
N LYS A 122 5.15 -1.86 -16.74
CA LYS A 122 6.09 -1.76 -15.63
C LYS A 122 6.07 -0.35 -15.02
N GLU A 123 6.18 0.64 -15.87
CA GLU A 123 6.22 2.05 -15.49
C GLU A 123 4.94 2.49 -14.79
N ALA A 124 3.78 1.97 -15.21
CA ALA A 124 2.51 2.26 -14.56
C ALA A 124 2.46 1.72 -13.13
N TYR A 125 2.94 0.50 -12.90
CA TYR A 125 3.05 -0.04 -11.54
C TYR A 125 4.02 0.75 -10.67
N LEU A 126 5.18 1.14 -11.21
CA LEU A 126 6.13 1.99 -10.48
C LEU A 126 5.51 3.34 -10.13
N ALA A 127 4.84 3.99 -11.07
CA ALA A 127 4.19 5.28 -10.84
C ALA A 127 3.11 5.17 -9.75
N LYS A 128 2.27 4.13 -9.80
CA LYS A 128 1.26 3.87 -8.78
C LYS A 128 1.87 3.62 -7.39
N GLY A 129 2.95 2.86 -7.34
CA GLY A 129 3.69 2.63 -6.10
C GLY A 129 4.23 3.93 -5.51
N LYS A 130 4.85 4.79 -6.33
CA LYS A 130 5.37 6.10 -5.90
C LYS A 130 4.25 7.01 -5.39
N GLU A 131 3.14 7.13 -6.12
CA GLU A 131 1.98 7.95 -5.74
C GLU A 131 1.48 7.62 -4.34
N ILE A 132 1.25 6.34 -4.04
CA ILE A 132 0.76 5.92 -2.73
C ILE A 132 1.83 6.10 -1.65
N TYR A 133 3.09 5.78 -1.96
CA TYR A 133 4.21 5.92 -1.02
C TYR A 133 4.41 7.38 -0.58
N GLU A 134 4.40 8.32 -1.51
CA GLU A 134 4.57 9.74 -1.23
C GLU A 134 3.49 10.25 -0.27
N TRP A 135 2.24 9.87 -0.53
CA TRP A 135 1.15 10.22 0.39
C TRP A 135 1.33 9.55 1.76
N ALA A 136 1.64 8.26 1.80
CA ALA A 136 1.76 7.50 3.04
C ALA A 136 2.89 8.01 3.92
N VAL A 137 4.08 8.25 3.36
CA VAL A 137 5.22 8.79 4.11
C VAL A 137 4.90 10.17 4.67
N LYS A 138 4.29 11.05 3.87
CA LYS A 138 3.95 12.40 4.30
C LYS A 138 2.93 12.43 5.43
N ASN A 139 2.01 11.48 5.48
CA ASN A 139 0.85 11.50 6.37
C ASN A 139 0.89 10.48 7.51
N LEU A 140 1.67 9.42 7.38
CA LEU A 140 1.68 8.29 8.30
C LEU A 140 3.07 7.96 8.86
N VAL A 141 4.12 8.68 8.49
CA VAL A 141 5.47 8.42 8.99
C VAL A 141 6.03 9.65 9.69
N ASP A 142 6.55 9.47 10.90
CA ASP A 142 7.38 10.49 11.54
C ASP A 142 8.77 10.50 10.89
N SER A 143 9.08 11.60 10.22
CA SER A 143 10.34 11.77 9.48
C SER A 143 11.58 11.85 10.37
N ASN A 144 11.43 12.01 11.67
CA ASN A 144 12.55 12.06 12.61
C ASN A 144 12.86 10.70 13.21
N THR A 145 11.81 9.90 13.47
CA THR A 145 11.94 8.63 14.18
C THR A 145 11.80 7.41 13.28
N GLY A 146 11.03 7.52 12.18
CA GLY A 146 10.65 6.39 11.36
C GLY A 146 9.45 5.59 11.89
N GLU A 147 8.80 6.09 12.96
CA GLU A 147 7.54 5.52 13.45
C GLU A 147 6.46 5.60 12.39
N VAL A 148 5.68 4.54 12.25
CA VAL A 148 4.53 4.48 11.33
C VAL A 148 3.24 4.52 12.11
N ALA A 149 2.44 5.57 11.89
CA ALA A 149 1.10 5.68 12.43
C ALA A 149 0.18 4.60 11.84
N ASP A 150 -0.75 4.11 12.64
CA ASP A 150 -1.74 3.13 12.18
C ASP A 150 -2.66 3.72 11.12
N SER A 151 -3.17 4.92 11.36
CA SER A 151 -4.18 5.52 10.48
C SER A 151 -4.20 7.04 10.56
N LYS A 152 -4.86 7.64 9.56
CA LYS A 152 -5.27 9.03 9.57
C LYS A 152 -6.71 9.15 9.08
N HIS A 153 -7.53 9.92 9.81
CA HIS A 153 -8.93 10.16 9.47
C HIS A 153 -9.14 11.65 9.12
N GLY A 154 -9.51 11.91 7.89
CA GLY A 154 -9.78 13.28 7.41
C GLY A 154 -8.64 14.25 7.72
N GLU A 155 -8.98 15.40 8.29
CA GLU A 155 -8.03 16.44 8.74
C GLU A 155 -7.37 16.14 10.10
N GLY A 156 -7.75 15.04 10.75
CA GLY A 156 -7.24 14.66 12.06
C GLY A 156 -5.74 14.35 12.07
N ASN A 157 -5.17 14.30 13.26
CA ASN A 157 -3.80 13.86 13.46
C ASN A 157 -3.66 12.37 13.17
N PRO A 158 -2.48 11.91 12.75
CA PRO A 158 -2.20 10.49 12.66
C PRO A 158 -2.40 9.79 14.02
N ALA A 159 -2.94 8.58 13.99
CA ALA A 159 -3.07 7.74 15.16
C ALA A 159 -1.77 6.95 15.35
N TRP A 160 -0.92 7.42 16.25
CA TRP A 160 0.35 6.77 16.56
C TRP A 160 0.10 5.53 17.40
N SER A 161 0.43 4.39 16.85
CA SER A 161 0.26 3.08 17.49
C SER A 161 1.24 2.10 16.86
N ASP A 162 2.07 1.51 17.70
CA ASP A 162 3.11 0.58 17.27
C ASP A 162 2.52 -0.75 16.78
N HIS A 163 2.54 -0.93 15.47
CA HIS A 163 2.20 -2.19 14.83
C HIS A 163 3.38 -2.70 13.99
N VAL A 164 3.87 -3.88 14.32
CA VAL A 164 5.03 -4.48 13.67
C VAL A 164 4.83 -4.60 12.16
N TYR A 165 3.64 -5.02 11.73
CA TYR A 165 3.34 -5.18 10.31
C TYR A 165 3.31 -3.86 9.52
N ASN A 166 2.93 -2.75 10.17
CA ASN A 166 2.97 -1.42 9.55
C ASN A 166 4.42 -0.98 9.31
N GLN A 167 5.28 -1.16 10.32
CA GLN A 167 6.73 -0.89 10.19
C GLN A 167 7.35 -1.78 9.12
N ALA A 168 7.08 -3.09 9.14
CA ALA A 168 7.65 -4.04 8.19
C ALA A 168 7.26 -3.71 6.74
N THR A 169 6.01 -3.34 6.51
CA THR A 169 5.55 -2.98 5.16
C THR A 169 6.07 -1.64 4.68
N PHE A 170 6.27 -0.66 5.58
CA PHE A 170 6.97 0.59 5.27
C PHE A 170 8.42 0.34 4.85
N ILE A 171 9.16 -0.46 5.62
CA ILE A 171 10.55 -0.85 5.31
C ILE A 171 10.59 -1.56 3.95
N GLY A 172 9.71 -2.54 3.74
CA GLY A 172 9.61 -3.30 2.50
C GLY A 172 9.30 -2.44 1.28
N ALA A 173 8.32 -1.55 1.40
CA ALA A 173 7.93 -0.60 0.36
C ALA A 173 9.10 0.33 -0.02
N SER A 174 9.77 0.89 0.98
CA SER A 174 10.94 1.76 0.81
C SER A 174 12.08 1.04 0.10
N LEU A 175 12.39 -0.18 0.54
CA LEU A 175 13.47 -0.98 -0.06
C LEU A 175 13.15 -1.37 -1.51
N LEU A 176 11.92 -1.72 -1.82
CA LEU A 176 11.49 -2.04 -3.19
C LEU A 176 11.59 -0.82 -4.11
N LEU A 177 11.19 0.36 -3.64
CA LEU A 177 11.35 1.61 -4.39
C LEU A 177 12.82 1.95 -4.61
N TYR A 178 13.67 1.80 -3.59
CA TYR A 178 15.11 1.98 -3.76
C TYR A 178 15.68 1.03 -4.83
N LYS A 179 15.31 -0.25 -4.80
CA LYS A 179 15.76 -1.23 -5.81
C LYS A 179 15.28 -0.90 -7.21
N ALA A 180 14.10 -0.31 -7.34
CA ALA A 180 13.52 0.05 -8.64
C ALA A 180 14.11 1.35 -9.22
N THR A 181 14.47 2.31 -8.37
CA THR A 181 14.84 3.67 -8.79
C THR A 181 16.30 4.04 -8.55
N GLY A 182 16.94 3.44 -7.56
CA GLY A 182 18.26 3.85 -7.07
C GLY A 182 18.24 5.13 -6.21
N GLU A 183 17.09 5.72 -5.95
CA GLU A 183 16.96 6.96 -5.19
C GLU A 183 17.25 6.73 -3.71
N LYS A 184 18.31 7.37 -3.20
CA LYS A 184 18.83 7.15 -1.84
C LYS A 184 17.80 7.46 -0.74
N THR A 185 16.91 8.40 -0.96
CA THR A 185 15.86 8.75 0.01
C THR A 185 15.02 7.55 0.43
N TYR A 186 14.73 6.64 -0.50
CA TYR A 186 14.00 5.41 -0.17
C TYR A 186 14.82 4.47 0.72
N LEU A 187 16.12 4.37 0.47
CA LEU A 187 17.01 3.58 1.34
C LEU A 187 17.11 4.19 2.75
N ASP A 188 17.24 5.51 2.83
CA ASP A 188 17.31 6.22 4.10
C ASP A 188 16.03 6.02 4.93
N ASN A 189 14.88 6.06 4.28
CA ASN A 189 13.58 5.76 4.92
C ASN A 189 13.50 4.30 5.39
N ALA A 190 13.98 3.35 4.60
CA ALA A 190 14.01 1.95 5.02
C ALA A 190 14.90 1.73 6.25
N ILE A 191 16.06 2.37 6.30
CA ILE A 191 16.99 2.32 7.44
C ILE A 191 16.32 2.97 8.66
N LEU A 192 15.72 4.15 8.50
CA LEU A 192 15.07 4.87 9.59
C LEU A 192 13.94 4.03 10.23
N GLY A 193 13.09 3.41 9.40
CA GLY A 193 12.03 2.52 9.89
C GLY A 193 12.58 1.25 10.57
N ALA A 194 13.68 0.69 10.05
CA ALA A 194 14.33 -0.47 10.67
C ALA A 194 14.97 -0.10 12.01
N ASP A 195 15.62 1.05 12.09
CA ASP A 195 16.21 1.55 13.34
C ASP A 195 15.14 1.78 14.41
N TYR A 196 14.00 2.38 14.05
CA TYR A 196 12.86 2.52 14.94
C TYR A 196 12.36 1.16 15.46
N THR A 197 12.16 0.22 14.56
CA THR A 197 11.69 -1.13 14.91
C THR A 197 12.64 -1.84 15.87
N MET A 198 13.93 -1.79 15.60
CA MET A 198 14.93 -2.52 16.38
C MET A 198 15.31 -1.83 17.70
N ASN A 199 15.30 -0.52 17.74
CA ASN A 199 15.85 0.24 18.88
C ASN A 199 14.76 0.90 19.74
N THR A 200 13.53 1.03 19.23
CA THR A 200 12.43 1.69 19.94
C THR A 200 11.27 0.75 20.21
N MET A 201 10.81 0.03 19.18
CA MET A 201 9.70 -0.93 19.36
C MET A 201 10.14 -2.19 20.10
N SER A 202 11.38 -2.68 19.87
CA SER A 202 11.84 -3.87 20.55
C SER A 202 11.98 -3.61 22.06
N GLY A 203 11.38 -4.52 22.84
CA GLY A 203 11.39 -4.44 24.29
C GLY A 203 12.54 -5.22 24.93
N THR A 204 12.31 -5.68 26.15
CA THR A 204 13.26 -6.51 26.88
C THR A 204 13.66 -7.74 26.04
N TYR A 205 14.94 -8.01 25.97
CA TYR A 205 15.55 -9.11 25.20
C TYR A 205 15.46 -8.96 23.68
N ASP A 206 15.32 -7.74 23.16
CA ASP A 206 15.23 -7.43 21.72
C ASP A 206 14.03 -8.13 21.04
N LEU A 207 12.97 -8.35 21.79
CA LEU A 207 11.74 -8.94 21.28
C LEU A 207 10.80 -7.83 20.77
N LEU A 208 10.22 -8.07 19.59
CA LEU A 208 9.16 -7.22 19.07
C LEU A 208 7.94 -7.21 20.00
N PRO A 209 7.16 -6.13 20.02
CA PRO A 209 6.00 -6.03 20.89
C PRO A 209 5.00 -7.16 20.61
N PHE A 210 4.40 -7.63 21.68
CA PHE A 210 3.29 -8.57 21.59
C PHE A 210 2.02 -7.79 21.25
N GLU A 211 1.45 -8.08 20.11
CA GLU A 211 0.17 -7.50 19.71
C GLU A 211 -0.98 -8.30 20.30
N SER A 212 -1.88 -7.62 21.02
CA SER A 212 -3.05 -8.26 21.64
C SER A 212 -4.18 -8.42 20.61
N GLY A 213 -4.98 -9.46 20.74
CA GLY A 213 -6.15 -9.71 19.91
C GLY A 213 -6.17 -11.12 19.31
N VAL A 214 -7.21 -11.40 18.56
CA VAL A 214 -7.41 -12.72 17.95
C VAL A 214 -6.36 -13.02 16.87
N GLU A 215 -5.85 -11.99 16.22
CA GLU A 215 -4.95 -12.10 15.07
C GLU A 215 -3.48 -11.82 15.42
N GLN A 216 -3.17 -11.72 16.69
CA GLN A 216 -1.85 -11.31 17.19
C GLN A 216 -0.66 -12.04 16.55
N GLY A 217 -0.78 -13.33 16.31
CA GLY A 217 0.30 -14.13 15.71
C GLY A 217 0.55 -13.83 14.23
N ILE A 218 -0.41 -13.21 13.55
CA ILE A 218 -0.32 -12.85 12.13
C ILE A 218 0.48 -11.56 11.96
N TYR A 219 0.27 -10.60 12.83
CA TYR A 219 0.87 -9.26 12.72
C TYR A 219 2.39 -9.24 12.92
N THR A 220 2.94 -10.22 13.59
CA THR A 220 4.39 -10.35 13.80
C THR A 220 5.08 -11.24 12.78
N ALA A 221 4.33 -11.90 11.90
CA ALA A 221 4.86 -12.85 10.92
C ALA A 221 5.20 -12.25 9.54
N ILE A 222 5.07 -10.93 9.37
CA ILE A 222 5.22 -10.24 8.09
C ILE A 222 6.63 -9.69 7.89
#